data_dca33d198755264daac81379cdb0cf7a
#
_entry.id   dca33d198755264daac81379cdb0cf7a
#
_cell.length_a   1.000
_cell.length_b   1.000
_cell.length_c   1.000
_cell.angle_alpha   90.00
_cell.angle_beta   90.00
_cell.angle_gamma   90.00
#
_symmetry.space_group_name_H-M   'P 1'
#
loop_
_entity.id
_entity.type
_entity.pdbx_description
1 polymer ?
#
loop_
_entity_poly.entity_id
_entity_poly.type
_entity_poly.pdbx_seq_one_letter_code
_entity_poly.pdbx_strand_id
1 'polypeptide(L)'
;MITIEQLKDIKERTEALNRYLDIEGKKIQVEEEQLRTQAPGFWDDQKAAEAQMKKVKGLQQWISGYNEVKVMADELQLAFDFYKDELVTEEEVDEAYAKASAAVEALELKNMLREEADQMDCVLKINSGAGGTESQDWASMLMRMYLRYAETHGYKATISNLQEGDEAGIKTCTIEISGDYAYGYLKGENGVHRLVRVSPYNAQGKRMTSFASVFVTPLVDDTIEVNIEQARISWDTFRSSGAGGQNVNKVESGVRLRYQFKDPYTCLLYTSDAAD
;
A
#
# COMPACT_ATOMS: atom_id res chain seq x y z
N MET A 1 -11.43 30.73 14.02
CA MET A 1 -12.76 30.36 14.62
C MET A 1 -13.53 29.48 13.67
N ILE A 2 -13.96 28.31 14.09
CA ILE A 2 -14.77 27.37 13.30
C ILE A 2 -16.22 27.88 13.19
N THR A 3 -16.86 27.52 12.09
CA THR A 3 -18.28 27.84 11.85
C THR A 3 -19.17 26.68 12.32
N ILE A 4 -20.43 26.98 12.59
CA ILE A 4 -21.44 25.98 12.93
C ILE A 4 -21.60 24.95 11.80
N GLU A 5 -21.40 25.37 10.55
CA GLU A 5 -21.45 24.50 9.38
C GLU A 5 -20.30 23.46 9.40
N GLN A 6 -19.08 23.86 9.76
CA GLN A 6 -17.94 22.95 9.89
C GLN A 6 -18.15 21.92 11.02
N LEU A 7 -18.69 22.34 12.14
CA LEU A 7 -19.04 21.44 13.23
C LEU A 7 -20.10 20.41 12.79
N LYS A 8 -21.11 20.86 12.06
CA LYS A 8 -22.17 20.00 11.52
C LYS A 8 -21.62 19.02 10.49
N ASP A 9 -20.70 19.46 9.61
CA ASP A 9 -20.03 18.61 8.63
C ASP A 9 -19.29 17.45 9.30
N ILE A 10 -18.44 17.73 10.31
CA ILE A 10 -17.73 16.67 11.06
C ILE A 10 -18.71 15.64 11.65
N LYS A 11 -19.81 16.11 12.19
CA LYS A 11 -20.81 15.24 12.80
C LYS A 11 -21.51 14.36 11.76
N GLU A 12 -21.94 14.95 10.65
CA GLU A 12 -22.58 14.21 9.55
C GLU A 12 -21.63 13.17 8.92
N ARG A 13 -20.35 13.51 8.75
CA ARG A 13 -19.32 12.60 8.26
C ARG A 13 -19.06 11.46 9.24
N THR A 14 -19.00 11.74 10.55
CA THR A 14 -18.84 10.70 11.58
C THR A 14 -20.03 9.74 11.60
N GLU A 15 -21.27 10.25 11.48
CA GLU A 15 -22.47 9.41 11.40
C GLU A 15 -22.51 8.59 10.09
N ALA A 16 -22.06 9.17 8.98
CA ALA A 16 -21.92 8.47 7.69
C ALA A 16 -20.93 7.32 7.81
N LEU A 17 -19.76 7.54 8.43
CA LEU A 17 -18.77 6.50 8.69
C LEU A 17 -19.34 5.34 9.51
N ASN A 18 -20.15 5.61 10.55
CA ASN A 18 -20.83 4.57 11.33
C ASN A 18 -21.66 3.63 10.44
N ARG A 19 -22.43 4.22 9.52
CA ARG A 19 -23.29 3.47 8.59
C ARG A 19 -22.48 2.71 7.54
N TYR A 20 -21.47 3.35 6.93
CA TYR A 20 -20.66 2.72 5.90
C TYR A 20 -19.76 1.60 6.41
N LEU A 21 -19.27 1.74 7.64
CA LEU A 21 -18.43 0.74 8.28
C LEU A 21 -19.24 -0.37 8.95
N ASP A 22 -20.56 -0.19 9.11
CA ASP A 22 -21.43 -1.12 9.82
C ASP A 22 -20.86 -1.53 11.19
N ILE A 23 -20.59 -0.52 12.02
CA ILE A 23 -19.90 -0.72 13.30
C ILE A 23 -20.70 -1.65 14.24
N GLU A 24 -22.03 -1.54 14.24
CA GLU A 24 -22.87 -2.41 15.09
C GLU A 24 -22.81 -3.87 14.61
N GLY A 25 -22.87 -4.12 13.29
CA GLY A 25 -22.68 -5.46 12.72
C GLY A 25 -21.29 -6.01 13.04
N LYS A 26 -20.23 -5.19 12.96
CA LYS A 26 -18.88 -5.61 13.33
C LYS A 26 -18.72 -5.96 14.82
N LYS A 27 -19.39 -5.27 15.71
CA LYS A 27 -19.40 -5.62 17.15
C LYS A 27 -19.97 -7.01 17.37
N ILE A 28 -21.12 -7.31 16.76
CA ILE A 28 -21.75 -8.63 16.83
C ILE A 28 -20.81 -9.71 16.24
N GLN A 29 -20.21 -9.43 15.09
CA GLN A 29 -19.23 -10.34 14.47
C GLN A 29 -18.03 -10.60 15.38
N VAL A 30 -17.49 -9.58 16.06
CA VAL A 30 -16.38 -9.76 17.02
C VAL A 30 -16.79 -10.68 18.16
N GLU A 31 -17.98 -10.50 18.72
CA GLU A 31 -18.49 -11.36 19.79
C GLU A 31 -18.64 -12.82 19.32
N GLU A 32 -19.22 -13.04 18.14
CA GLU A 32 -19.38 -14.37 17.55
C GLU A 32 -18.02 -15.05 17.29
N GLU A 33 -17.08 -14.31 16.67
CA GLU A 33 -15.76 -14.86 16.33
C GLU A 33 -14.91 -15.09 17.59
N GLN A 34 -15.06 -14.27 18.63
CA GLN A 34 -14.44 -14.50 19.94
C GLN A 34 -15.01 -15.73 20.64
N LEU A 35 -16.30 -15.99 20.56
CA LEU A 35 -16.90 -17.21 21.10
C LEU A 35 -16.33 -18.47 20.41
N ARG A 36 -16.04 -18.41 19.11
CA ARG A 36 -15.37 -19.50 18.37
C ARG A 36 -13.95 -19.78 18.88
N THR A 37 -13.22 -18.75 19.32
CA THR A 37 -11.86 -18.94 19.88
C THR A 37 -11.86 -19.67 21.22
N GLN A 38 -13.00 -19.71 21.92
CA GLN A 38 -13.16 -20.42 23.20
C GLN A 38 -13.59 -21.89 23.03
N ALA A 39 -13.86 -22.34 21.80
CA ALA A 39 -14.27 -23.72 21.54
C ALA A 39 -13.16 -24.72 21.89
N PRO A 40 -13.48 -25.90 22.45
CA PRO A 40 -12.53 -26.96 22.69
C PRO A 40 -11.84 -27.39 21.39
N GLY A 41 -10.50 -27.47 21.38
CA GLY A 41 -9.72 -27.86 20.20
C GLY A 41 -9.40 -26.71 19.23
N PHE A 42 -9.80 -25.47 19.53
CA PHE A 42 -9.49 -24.32 18.65
C PHE A 42 -7.98 -24.12 18.41
N TRP A 43 -7.16 -24.40 19.42
CA TRP A 43 -5.71 -24.22 19.38
C TRP A 43 -4.95 -25.42 18.80
N ASP A 44 -5.64 -26.52 18.43
CA ASP A 44 -5.03 -27.71 17.87
C ASP A 44 -4.51 -27.47 16.44
N ASP A 45 -5.16 -26.56 15.69
CA ASP A 45 -4.70 -26.09 14.38
C ASP A 45 -4.19 -24.64 14.48
N GLN A 46 -2.87 -24.51 14.59
CA GLN A 46 -2.20 -23.21 14.74
C GLN A 46 -2.48 -22.26 13.59
N LYS A 47 -2.51 -22.74 12.34
CA LYS A 47 -2.75 -21.89 11.16
C LYS A 47 -4.18 -21.34 11.14
N ALA A 48 -5.16 -22.18 11.42
CA ALA A 48 -6.56 -21.78 11.50
C ALA A 48 -6.78 -20.78 12.67
N ALA A 49 -6.13 -21.04 13.82
CA ALA A 49 -6.19 -20.12 14.96
C ALA A 49 -5.58 -18.75 14.66
N GLU A 50 -4.42 -18.69 14.01
CA GLU A 50 -3.79 -17.43 13.57
C GLU A 50 -4.68 -16.64 12.60
N ALA A 51 -5.24 -17.31 11.59
CA ALA A 51 -6.14 -16.68 10.63
C ALA A 51 -7.38 -16.10 11.31
N GLN A 52 -7.96 -16.86 12.25
CA GLN A 52 -9.10 -16.40 13.03
C GLN A 52 -8.77 -15.21 13.93
N MET A 53 -7.65 -15.24 14.63
CA MET A 53 -7.19 -14.12 15.46
C MET A 53 -6.89 -12.87 14.64
N LYS A 54 -6.31 -13.02 13.45
CA LYS A 54 -6.08 -11.91 12.51
C LYS A 54 -7.40 -11.27 12.08
N LYS A 55 -8.42 -12.09 11.80
CA LYS A 55 -9.77 -11.62 11.45
C LYS A 55 -10.41 -10.83 12.61
N VAL A 56 -10.38 -11.36 13.83
CA VAL A 56 -10.92 -10.69 15.02
C VAL A 56 -10.20 -9.36 15.26
N LYS A 57 -8.87 -9.36 15.19
CA LYS A 57 -8.05 -8.14 15.34
C LYS A 57 -8.41 -7.08 14.28
N GLY A 58 -8.60 -7.48 13.03
CA GLY A 58 -9.01 -6.57 11.96
C GLY A 58 -10.36 -5.92 12.23
N LEU A 59 -11.36 -6.69 12.68
CA LEU A 59 -12.67 -6.14 13.07
C LEU A 59 -12.57 -5.18 14.26
N GLN A 60 -11.78 -5.54 15.28
CA GLN A 60 -11.57 -4.70 16.47
C GLN A 60 -10.89 -3.37 16.11
N GLN A 61 -9.93 -3.37 15.18
CA GLN A 61 -9.26 -2.14 14.73
C GLN A 61 -10.24 -1.15 14.08
N TRP A 62 -11.22 -1.63 13.32
CA TRP A 62 -12.26 -0.77 12.74
C TRP A 62 -13.15 -0.16 13.81
N ILE A 63 -13.57 -0.97 14.81
CA ILE A 63 -14.40 -0.50 15.94
C ILE A 63 -13.63 0.52 16.77
N SER A 64 -12.36 0.25 17.08
CA SER A 64 -11.49 1.16 17.84
C SER A 64 -11.29 2.48 17.11
N GLY A 65 -10.89 2.42 15.82
CA GLY A 65 -10.69 3.63 15.02
C GLY A 65 -11.95 4.49 14.90
N TYR A 66 -13.12 3.88 14.74
CA TYR A 66 -14.37 4.62 14.74
C TYR A 66 -14.67 5.25 16.12
N ASN A 67 -14.45 4.52 17.21
CA ASN A 67 -14.69 5.05 18.54
C ASN A 67 -13.77 6.24 18.86
N GLU A 68 -12.51 6.20 18.43
CA GLU A 68 -11.58 7.32 18.57
C GLU A 68 -12.07 8.56 17.81
N VAL A 69 -12.50 8.40 16.56
CA VAL A 69 -13.07 9.49 15.75
C VAL A 69 -14.32 10.06 16.41
N LYS A 70 -15.20 9.20 16.95
CA LYS A 70 -16.40 9.61 17.63
C LYS A 70 -16.10 10.42 18.90
N VAL A 71 -15.13 9.97 19.72
CA VAL A 71 -14.70 10.70 20.92
C VAL A 71 -14.20 12.08 20.55
N MET A 72 -13.34 12.21 19.51
CA MET A 72 -12.82 13.50 19.06
C MET A 72 -13.92 14.42 18.52
N ALA A 73 -14.94 13.88 17.85
CA ALA A 73 -16.08 14.65 17.38
C ALA A 73 -16.98 15.13 18.55
N ASP A 74 -17.17 14.29 19.56
CA ASP A 74 -17.92 14.65 20.77
C ASP A 74 -17.15 15.69 21.61
N GLU A 75 -15.82 15.57 21.75
CA GLU A 75 -14.94 16.57 22.39
C GLU A 75 -14.99 17.92 21.66
N LEU A 76 -14.96 17.91 20.33
CA LEU A 76 -15.12 19.14 19.55
C LEU A 76 -16.48 19.82 19.80
N GLN A 77 -17.55 19.03 19.88
CA GLN A 77 -18.88 19.57 20.20
C GLN A 77 -18.88 20.22 21.58
N LEU A 78 -18.30 19.55 22.60
CA LEU A 78 -18.18 20.08 23.95
C LEU A 78 -17.33 21.36 23.99
N ALA A 79 -16.18 21.38 23.33
CA ALA A 79 -15.33 22.55 23.25
C ALA A 79 -16.07 23.76 22.64
N PHE A 80 -16.85 23.50 21.57
CA PHE A 80 -17.65 24.55 20.92
C PHE A 80 -18.77 25.08 21.81
N ASP A 81 -19.42 24.22 22.61
CA ASP A 81 -20.46 24.64 23.55
C ASP A 81 -19.86 25.43 24.72
N PHE A 82 -18.72 25.00 25.28
CA PHE A 82 -17.98 25.73 26.30
C PHE A 82 -17.45 27.09 25.80
N TYR A 83 -17.09 27.18 24.51
CA TYR A 83 -16.72 28.48 23.93
C TYR A 83 -17.87 29.49 23.92
N LYS A 84 -19.12 29.04 23.69
CA LYS A 84 -20.29 29.91 23.79
C LYS A 84 -20.51 30.43 25.20
N ASP A 85 -20.10 29.65 26.20
CA ASP A 85 -20.19 30.00 27.62
C ASP A 85 -18.91 30.73 28.13
N GLU A 86 -18.01 31.13 27.21
CA GLU A 86 -16.74 31.83 27.48
C GLU A 86 -15.77 31.06 28.43
N LEU A 87 -15.88 29.73 28.48
CA LEU A 87 -15.05 28.88 29.32
C LEU A 87 -13.81 28.35 28.64
N VAL A 88 -13.75 28.39 27.31
CA VAL A 88 -12.67 27.88 26.46
C VAL A 88 -12.27 28.91 25.43
N THR A 89 -11.00 28.95 25.03
CA THR A 89 -10.49 29.89 24.04
C THR A 89 -10.78 29.44 22.60
N GLU A 90 -10.78 30.40 21.66
CA GLU A 90 -10.94 30.11 20.23
C GLU A 90 -9.86 29.15 19.71
N GLU A 91 -8.62 29.33 20.20
CA GLU A 91 -7.46 28.49 19.80
C GLU A 91 -7.67 27.00 20.17
N GLU A 92 -8.24 26.74 21.35
CA GLU A 92 -8.54 25.38 21.81
C GLU A 92 -9.63 24.70 20.96
N VAL A 93 -10.62 25.46 20.52
CA VAL A 93 -11.68 24.96 19.61
C VAL A 93 -11.10 24.68 18.23
N ASP A 94 -10.26 25.56 17.70
CA ASP A 94 -9.62 25.38 16.39
C ASP A 94 -8.65 24.16 16.41
N GLU A 95 -7.95 23.93 17.54
CA GLU A 95 -7.11 22.75 17.72
C GLU A 95 -7.95 21.45 17.81
N ALA A 96 -9.05 21.46 18.53
CA ALA A 96 -9.97 20.33 18.60
C ALA A 96 -10.57 19.99 17.23
N TYR A 97 -10.94 21.03 16.45
CA TYR A 97 -11.42 20.85 15.08
C TYR A 97 -10.35 20.25 14.18
N ALA A 98 -9.12 20.74 14.22
CA ALA A 98 -8.03 20.20 13.42
C ALA A 98 -7.78 18.72 13.72
N LYS A 99 -7.83 18.32 15.01
CA LYS A 99 -7.69 16.92 15.43
C LYS A 99 -8.85 16.05 14.92
N ALA A 100 -10.09 16.51 15.11
CA ALA A 100 -11.27 15.77 14.67
C ALA A 100 -11.33 15.63 13.15
N SER A 101 -11.06 16.70 12.40
CA SER A 101 -11.01 16.66 10.92
C SER A 101 -9.96 15.69 10.42
N ALA A 102 -8.74 15.74 10.94
CA ALA A 102 -7.67 14.84 10.54
C ALA A 102 -8.01 13.36 10.85
N ALA A 103 -8.65 13.09 11.99
CA ALA A 103 -9.07 11.73 12.36
C ALA A 103 -10.19 11.20 11.46
N VAL A 104 -11.19 12.04 11.13
CA VAL A 104 -12.27 11.68 10.17
C VAL A 104 -11.67 11.38 8.81
N GLU A 105 -10.82 12.26 8.27
CA GLU A 105 -10.17 12.10 6.97
C GLU A 105 -9.31 10.84 6.90
N ALA A 106 -8.56 10.54 7.95
CA ALA A 106 -7.75 9.32 8.03
C ALA A 106 -8.61 8.05 7.99
N LEU A 107 -9.75 8.03 8.70
CA LEU A 107 -10.64 6.88 8.71
C LEU A 107 -11.41 6.73 7.39
N GLU A 108 -11.81 7.84 6.75
CA GLU A 108 -12.41 7.84 5.41
C GLU A 108 -11.43 7.28 4.37
N LEU A 109 -10.18 7.72 4.39
CA LEU A 109 -9.13 7.21 3.51
C LEU A 109 -8.92 5.72 3.73
N LYS A 110 -8.83 5.26 4.98
CA LYS A 110 -8.71 3.84 5.30
C LYS A 110 -9.92 3.04 4.79
N ASN A 111 -11.14 3.60 4.85
CA ASN A 111 -12.35 2.95 4.31
C ASN A 111 -12.35 2.81 2.79
N MET A 112 -11.53 3.57 2.06
CA MET A 112 -11.35 3.41 0.60
C MET A 112 -10.50 2.17 0.27
N LEU A 113 -9.68 1.70 1.21
CA LEU A 113 -8.78 0.55 1.06
C LEU A 113 -9.55 -0.74 1.40
N ARG A 114 -10.29 -1.29 0.41
CA ARG A 114 -11.20 -2.44 0.63
C ARG A 114 -10.70 -3.75 0.04
N GLU A 115 -9.66 -3.71 -0.78
CA GLU A 115 -9.11 -4.90 -1.40
C GLU A 115 -8.33 -5.71 -0.36
N GLU A 116 -8.37 -7.03 -0.46
CA GLU A 116 -7.65 -7.93 0.43
C GLU A 116 -6.13 -7.63 0.40
N ALA A 117 -5.61 -7.33 -0.77
CA ALA A 117 -4.22 -6.94 -0.94
C ALA A 117 -3.86 -5.63 -0.22
N ASP A 118 -4.81 -4.70 -0.02
CA ASP A 118 -4.54 -3.41 0.62
C ASP A 118 -4.02 -3.54 2.06
N GLN A 119 -4.38 -4.63 2.74
CA GLN A 119 -3.96 -4.90 4.13
C GLN A 119 -2.56 -5.49 4.23
N MET A 120 -1.96 -5.85 3.10
CA MET A 120 -0.67 -6.53 3.07
C MET A 120 0.50 -5.56 3.27
N ASP A 121 1.62 -6.12 3.66
CA ASP A 121 2.93 -5.50 3.55
C ASP A 121 3.26 -5.25 2.07
N CYS A 122 4.23 -4.39 1.78
CA CYS A 122 4.60 -4.13 0.40
C CYS A 122 6.11 -4.18 0.16
N VAL A 123 6.43 -4.48 -1.10
CA VAL A 123 7.78 -4.34 -1.66
C VAL A 123 7.77 -3.16 -2.62
N LEU A 124 8.57 -2.15 -2.31
CA LEU A 124 8.72 -0.94 -3.12
C LEU A 124 10.06 -0.99 -3.85
N LYS A 125 10.01 -1.00 -5.17
CA LYS A 125 11.20 -1.00 -6.04
C LYS A 125 11.34 0.33 -6.75
N ILE A 126 12.49 0.96 -6.61
CA ILE A 126 12.85 2.21 -7.28
C ILE A 126 13.93 1.92 -8.32
N ASN A 127 13.74 2.41 -9.54
CA ASN A 127 14.78 2.34 -10.57
C ASN A 127 15.00 3.74 -11.14
N SER A 128 16.27 4.13 -11.30
CA SER A 128 16.62 5.35 -11.99
C SER A 128 16.22 5.26 -13.47
N GLY A 129 15.67 6.35 -14.01
CA GLY A 129 15.33 6.45 -15.43
C GLY A 129 16.51 6.84 -16.31
N ALA A 130 16.25 7.04 -17.59
CA ALA A 130 17.22 7.62 -18.49
C ALA A 130 17.56 9.06 -18.08
N GLY A 131 18.84 9.36 -17.84
CA GLY A 131 19.29 10.69 -17.41
C GLY A 131 20.62 10.70 -16.65
N GLY A 132 21.30 9.56 -16.57
CA GLY A 132 22.62 9.45 -15.93
C GLY A 132 22.56 9.82 -14.44
N THR A 133 23.58 10.55 -13.96
CA THR A 133 23.78 10.92 -12.55
C THR A 133 22.59 11.66 -11.94
N GLU A 134 21.90 12.52 -12.69
CA GLU A 134 20.71 13.24 -12.20
C GLU A 134 19.54 12.31 -11.85
N SER A 135 19.28 11.30 -12.67
CA SER A 135 18.20 10.33 -12.43
C SER A 135 18.54 9.38 -11.28
N GLN A 136 19.82 9.05 -11.12
CA GLN A 136 20.33 8.25 -10.01
C GLN A 136 20.21 9.01 -8.68
N ASP A 137 20.52 10.31 -8.67
CA ASP A 137 20.30 11.17 -7.48
C ASP A 137 18.81 11.32 -7.14
N TRP A 138 17.97 11.52 -8.17
CA TRP A 138 16.51 11.54 -7.97
C TRP A 138 15.99 10.25 -7.34
N ALA A 139 16.43 9.10 -7.82
CA ALA A 139 16.08 7.80 -7.24
C ALA A 139 16.52 7.69 -5.76
N SER A 140 17.70 8.23 -5.41
CA SER A 140 18.16 8.30 -4.02
C SER A 140 17.31 9.24 -3.15
N MET A 141 16.83 10.34 -3.72
CA MET A 141 15.90 11.24 -3.01
C MET A 141 14.57 10.54 -2.72
N LEU A 142 14.01 9.82 -3.70
CA LEU A 142 12.79 9.02 -3.53
C LEU A 142 12.98 7.94 -2.45
N MET A 143 14.10 7.22 -2.47
CA MET A 143 14.42 6.22 -1.45
C MET A 143 14.36 6.85 -0.04
N ARG A 144 15.02 7.98 0.16
CA ARG A 144 15.00 8.69 1.46
C ARG A 144 13.60 9.17 1.84
N MET A 145 12.82 9.62 0.87
CA MET A 145 11.43 10.06 1.09
C MET A 145 10.57 8.89 1.62
N TYR A 146 10.61 7.73 0.98
CA TYR A 146 9.82 6.57 1.40
C TYR A 146 10.30 5.97 2.72
N LEU A 147 11.61 5.95 3.00
CA LEU A 147 12.13 5.54 4.31
C LEU A 147 11.63 6.47 5.43
N ARG A 148 11.64 7.79 5.19
CA ARG A 148 11.08 8.76 6.14
C ARG A 148 9.57 8.62 6.31
N TYR A 149 8.86 8.39 5.23
CA TYR A 149 7.43 8.12 5.28
C TYR A 149 7.13 6.91 6.18
N ALA A 150 7.85 5.81 5.96
CA ALA A 150 7.72 4.61 6.77
C ALA A 150 7.98 4.88 8.26
N GLU A 151 9.06 5.61 8.59
CA GLU A 151 9.39 5.99 9.97
C GLU A 151 8.28 6.82 10.61
N THR A 152 7.80 7.85 9.91
CA THR A 152 6.76 8.76 10.42
C THR A 152 5.43 8.05 10.68
N HIS A 153 5.10 7.02 9.88
CA HIS A 153 3.85 6.25 10.03
C HIS A 153 4.03 4.98 10.87
N GLY A 154 5.19 4.79 11.50
CA GLY A 154 5.46 3.63 12.36
C GLY A 154 5.60 2.30 11.61
N TYR A 155 5.88 2.36 10.31
CA TYR A 155 6.16 1.17 9.50
C TYR A 155 7.60 0.71 9.69
N LYS A 156 7.79 -0.60 9.62
CA LYS A 156 9.14 -1.17 9.57
C LYS A 156 9.60 -1.21 8.11
N ALA A 157 10.66 -0.47 7.77
CA ALA A 157 11.25 -0.49 6.45
C ALA A 157 12.62 -1.16 6.47
N THR A 158 12.85 -2.10 5.54
CA THR A 158 14.11 -2.82 5.38
C THR A 158 14.56 -2.77 3.93
N ILE A 159 15.78 -2.31 3.67
CA ILE A 159 16.36 -2.31 2.32
C ILE A 159 16.86 -3.73 2.04
N SER A 160 16.20 -4.44 1.11
CA SER A 160 16.60 -5.81 0.71
C SER A 160 17.60 -5.82 -0.42
N ASN A 161 17.60 -4.81 -1.29
CA ASN A 161 18.57 -4.67 -2.36
C ASN A 161 18.87 -3.20 -2.62
N LEU A 162 20.16 -2.89 -2.79
CA LEU A 162 20.62 -1.54 -3.13
C LEU A 162 21.78 -1.62 -4.13
N GLN A 163 21.60 -0.99 -5.26
CA GLN A 163 22.65 -0.81 -6.25
C GLN A 163 22.98 0.68 -6.38
N GLU A 164 24.18 1.04 -5.97
CA GLU A 164 24.66 2.41 -6.04
C GLU A 164 24.86 2.88 -7.49
N GLY A 165 24.78 4.18 -7.69
CA GLY A 165 25.10 4.84 -8.94
C GLY A 165 26.61 4.86 -9.21
N ASP A 166 26.99 5.18 -10.45
CA ASP A 166 28.41 5.19 -10.84
C ASP A 166 29.17 6.38 -10.22
N GLU A 167 28.54 7.55 -10.12
CA GLU A 167 29.14 8.78 -9.59
C GLU A 167 28.37 9.29 -8.36
N ALA A 168 27.04 9.18 -8.37
CA ALA A 168 26.17 9.60 -7.28
C ALA A 168 24.82 8.89 -7.35
N GLY A 169 24.09 8.90 -6.22
CA GLY A 169 22.75 8.34 -6.18
C GLY A 169 22.69 6.82 -6.27
N ILE A 170 21.58 6.30 -6.76
CA ILE A 170 21.32 4.85 -6.85
C ILE A 170 20.77 4.47 -8.23
N LYS A 171 21.14 3.30 -8.73
CA LYS A 171 20.56 2.71 -9.94
C LYS A 171 19.23 2.04 -9.64
N THR A 172 19.20 1.22 -8.61
CA THR A 172 18.00 0.54 -8.16
C THR A 172 18.02 0.35 -6.64
N CYS A 173 16.85 0.35 -6.03
CA CYS A 173 16.66 0.04 -4.63
C CYS A 173 15.37 -0.75 -4.47
N THR A 174 15.40 -1.76 -3.58
CA THR A 174 14.20 -2.50 -3.17
C THR A 174 14.06 -2.38 -1.67
N ILE A 175 12.90 -1.91 -1.22
CA ILE A 175 12.56 -1.68 0.18
C ILE A 175 11.34 -2.54 0.52
N GLU A 176 11.46 -3.36 1.54
CA GLU A 176 10.33 -4.05 2.15
C GLU A 176 9.75 -3.17 3.25
N ILE A 177 8.46 -2.87 3.18
CA ILE A 177 7.76 -2.01 4.14
C ILE A 177 6.64 -2.84 4.76
N SER A 178 6.77 -3.08 6.07
CA SER A 178 5.81 -3.88 6.85
C SER A 178 5.02 -2.98 7.79
N GLY A 179 3.71 -3.14 7.76
CA GLY A 179 2.77 -2.44 8.62
C GLY A 179 1.35 -2.48 8.09
N ASP A 180 0.41 -2.10 8.95
CA ASP A 180 -1.02 -2.15 8.62
C ASP A 180 -1.34 -1.28 7.39
N TYR A 181 -1.90 -1.91 6.34
CA TYR A 181 -2.26 -1.27 5.07
C TYR A 181 -1.10 -0.63 4.30
N ALA A 182 0.13 -1.09 4.50
CA ALA A 182 1.31 -0.52 3.86
C ALA A 182 1.19 -0.52 2.32
N TYR A 183 0.73 -1.64 1.73
CA TYR A 183 0.47 -1.71 0.29
C TYR A 183 -0.65 -0.77 -0.13
N GLY A 184 -1.77 -0.75 0.59
CA GLY A 184 -2.94 0.06 0.25
C GLY A 184 -2.61 1.55 0.13
N TYR A 185 -1.83 2.09 1.07
CA TYR A 185 -1.42 3.50 1.04
C TYR A 185 -0.38 3.80 -0.04
N LEU A 186 0.50 2.85 -0.34
CA LEU A 186 1.61 3.06 -1.27
C LEU A 186 1.32 2.61 -2.70
N LYS A 187 0.28 1.82 -2.96
CA LYS A 187 -0.05 1.35 -4.33
C LYS A 187 -0.26 2.47 -5.34
N GLY A 188 -0.73 3.62 -4.88
CA GLY A 188 -0.92 4.82 -5.72
C GLY A 188 0.39 5.45 -6.22
N GLU A 189 1.52 5.11 -5.61
CA GLU A 189 2.85 5.61 -6.01
C GLU A 189 3.43 4.87 -7.23
N ASN A 190 2.75 3.82 -7.71
CA ASN A 190 3.17 3.11 -8.92
C ASN A 190 3.24 4.03 -10.13
N GLY A 191 4.41 4.14 -10.74
CA GLY A 191 4.57 4.92 -11.95
C GLY A 191 5.93 5.58 -12.10
N VAL A 192 5.95 6.62 -12.93
CA VAL A 192 7.17 7.39 -13.24
C VAL A 192 7.10 8.75 -12.53
N HIS A 193 8.05 8.96 -11.64
CA HIS A 193 8.19 10.18 -10.85
C HIS A 193 9.12 11.16 -11.56
N ARG A 194 8.64 12.38 -11.77
CA ARG A 194 9.35 13.44 -12.48
C ARG A 194 9.90 14.48 -11.50
N LEU A 195 11.18 14.80 -11.63
CA LEU A 195 11.82 15.91 -10.93
C LEU A 195 12.22 16.99 -11.94
N VAL A 196 11.91 18.25 -11.63
CA VAL A 196 12.38 19.41 -12.40
C VAL A 196 13.08 20.35 -11.45
N ARG A 197 14.41 20.47 -11.58
CA ARG A 197 15.23 21.36 -10.74
C ARG A 197 16.40 21.92 -11.50
N VAL A 198 17.09 22.91 -10.91
CA VAL A 198 18.43 23.29 -11.34
C VAL A 198 19.40 22.18 -10.95
N SER A 199 20.14 21.65 -11.92
CA SER A 199 21.03 20.50 -11.70
C SER A 199 22.25 20.88 -10.86
N PRO A 200 22.53 20.20 -9.75
CA PRO A 200 23.79 20.37 -9.01
C PRO A 200 25.00 19.78 -9.75
N TYR A 201 24.76 18.90 -10.75
CA TYR A 201 25.80 18.24 -11.55
C TYR A 201 26.12 18.99 -12.84
N ASN A 202 25.38 20.05 -13.18
CA ASN A 202 25.59 20.86 -14.37
C ASN A 202 26.28 22.18 -14.01
N ALA A 203 27.52 22.32 -14.41
CA ALA A 203 28.32 23.54 -14.15
C ALA A 203 27.67 24.85 -14.68
N GLN A 204 26.78 24.76 -15.67
CA GLN A 204 26.05 25.90 -16.23
C GLN A 204 24.76 26.25 -15.48
N GLY A 205 24.40 25.50 -14.41
CA GLY A 205 23.20 25.74 -13.63
C GLY A 205 21.89 25.61 -14.44
N LYS A 206 21.88 24.77 -15.47
CA LYS A 206 20.68 24.55 -16.30
C LYS A 206 19.61 23.79 -15.54
N ARG A 207 18.36 24.17 -15.81
CA ARG A 207 17.18 23.44 -15.33
C ARG A 207 17.07 22.12 -16.10
N MET A 208 17.10 21.00 -15.37
CA MET A 208 17.03 19.64 -15.91
C MET A 208 15.76 18.94 -15.46
N THR A 209 15.33 17.98 -16.26
CA THR A 209 14.20 17.09 -15.92
C THR A 209 14.73 15.67 -15.81
N SER A 210 14.43 15.00 -14.69
CA SER A 210 14.86 13.64 -14.42
C SER A 210 13.66 12.77 -14.10
N PHE A 211 13.76 11.49 -14.40
CA PHE A 211 12.71 10.51 -14.17
C PHE A 211 13.26 9.34 -13.36
N ALA A 212 12.43 8.80 -12.48
CA ALA A 212 12.66 7.53 -11.80
C ALA A 212 11.35 6.76 -11.74
N SER A 213 11.39 5.45 -11.89
CA SER A 213 10.21 4.60 -11.78
C SER A 213 10.11 4.00 -10.38
N VAL A 214 8.90 3.98 -9.87
CA VAL A 214 8.54 3.34 -8.60
C VAL A 214 7.53 2.24 -8.89
N PHE A 215 7.78 1.05 -8.36
CA PHE A 215 6.87 -0.09 -8.42
C PHE A 215 6.60 -0.56 -7.00
N VAL A 216 5.32 -0.64 -6.66
CA VAL A 216 4.85 -1.14 -5.37
C VAL A 216 4.05 -2.41 -5.63
N THR A 217 4.46 -3.50 -5.01
CA THR A 217 3.79 -4.79 -5.09
C THR A 217 3.46 -5.29 -3.68
N PRO A 218 2.32 -5.98 -3.48
CA PRO A 218 2.05 -6.58 -2.18
C PRO A 218 3.09 -7.67 -1.88
N LEU A 219 3.50 -7.77 -0.63
CA LEU A 219 4.29 -8.89 -0.15
C LEU A 219 3.33 -10.06 0.08
N VAL A 220 3.40 -11.02 -0.82
CA VAL A 220 2.55 -12.20 -0.80
C VAL A 220 3.21 -13.26 0.07
N ASP A 221 2.48 -13.75 1.08
CA ASP A 221 2.92 -14.89 1.89
C ASP A 221 2.86 -16.19 1.08
N ASP A 222 3.70 -17.17 1.41
CA ASP A 222 3.72 -18.53 0.81
C ASP A 222 2.39 -19.31 0.96
N THR A 223 1.36 -18.69 1.55
CA THR A 223 0.04 -19.27 1.76
C THR A 223 -0.84 -19.27 0.51
N ILE A 224 -0.45 -18.57 -0.55
CA ILE A 224 -1.22 -18.55 -1.79
C ILE A 224 -0.94 -19.84 -2.57
N GLU A 225 -1.87 -20.77 -2.52
CA GLU A 225 -1.85 -21.94 -3.38
C GLU A 225 -2.09 -21.51 -4.84
N VAL A 226 -1.02 -21.51 -5.62
CA VAL A 226 -1.12 -21.27 -7.06
C VAL A 226 -1.57 -22.56 -7.74
N ASN A 227 -2.84 -22.64 -8.08
CA ASN A 227 -3.37 -23.76 -8.85
C ASN A 227 -3.10 -23.56 -10.35
N ILE A 228 -2.09 -24.25 -10.86
CA ILE A 228 -1.73 -24.20 -12.28
C ILE A 228 -2.57 -25.22 -13.04
N GLU A 229 -3.56 -24.71 -13.78
CA GLU A 229 -4.38 -25.54 -14.68
C GLU A 229 -3.57 -25.99 -15.89
N GLN A 230 -3.23 -27.27 -15.97
CA GLN A 230 -2.45 -27.84 -17.09
C GLN A 230 -3.12 -27.60 -18.45
N ALA A 231 -4.46 -27.50 -18.51
CA ALA A 231 -5.20 -27.21 -19.72
C ALA A 231 -4.91 -25.82 -20.33
N ARG A 232 -4.32 -24.91 -19.54
CA ARG A 232 -3.93 -23.57 -19.95
C ARG A 232 -2.44 -23.43 -20.30
N ILE A 233 -1.71 -24.55 -20.23
CA ILE A 233 -0.31 -24.59 -20.62
C ILE A 233 -0.23 -25.05 -22.07
N SER A 234 0.44 -24.28 -22.91
CA SER A 234 0.81 -24.68 -24.27
C SER A 234 2.34 -24.70 -24.44
N TRP A 235 2.80 -25.69 -25.15
CA TRP A 235 4.21 -25.88 -25.42
C TRP A 235 4.45 -25.72 -26.93
N ASP A 236 5.37 -24.83 -27.29
CA ASP A 236 5.83 -24.65 -28.66
C ASP A 236 7.30 -24.97 -28.75
N THR A 237 7.68 -25.73 -29.77
CA THR A 237 9.10 -25.92 -30.09
C THR A 237 9.51 -24.95 -31.21
N PHE A 238 10.67 -24.36 -31.09
CA PHE A 238 11.23 -23.45 -32.10
C PHE A 238 12.71 -23.68 -32.30
N ARG A 239 13.22 -23.16 -33.42
CA ARG A 239 14.65 -23.22 -33.73
C ARG A 239 15.33 -22.11 -32.97
N SER A 240 16.33 -22.47 -32.14
CA SER A 240 17.14 -21.49 -31.45
C SER A 240 17.93 -20.64 -32.44
N SER A 241 17.83 -19.32 -32.30
CA SER A 241 18.61 -18.37 -33.10
C SER A 241 19.96 -18.10 -32.41
N GLY A 242 21.07 -18.54 -32.96
CA GLY A 242 22.41 -18.30 -32.44
C GLY A 242 23.51 -18.57 -33.45
N ALA A 243 24.70 -18.09 -33.20
CA ALA A 243 25.91 -18.41 -33.98
C ALA A 243 26.28 -19.87 -33.70
N GLY A 244 25.85 -20.79 -34.55
CA GLY A 244 26.13 -22.22 -34.44
C GLY A 244 26.11 -22.93 -35.80
N GLY A 245 26.71 -24.11 -35.89
CA GLY A 245 26.83 -24.91 -37.10
C GLY A 245 25.49 -25.43 -37.64
N GLN A 246 25.53 -26.28 -38.68
CA GLN A 246 24.35 -26.76 -39.42
C GLN A 246 23.24 -27.39 -38.57
N ASN A 247 23.52 -27.89 -37.34
CA ASN A 247 22.55 -28.46 -36.45
C ASN A 247 21.60 -27.43 -35.82
N VAL A 248 22.08 -26.23 -35.49
CA VAL A 248 21.28 -25.14 -34.87
C VAL A 248 20.16 -24.69 -35.83
N ASN A 249 20.41 -24.75 -37.13
CA ASN A 249 19.43 -24.33 -38.15
C ASN A 249 18.45 -25.43 -38.58
N LYS A 250 18.67 -26.69 -38.19
CA LYS A 250 17.85 -27.85 -38.62
C LYS A 250 17.04 -28.47 -37.51
N VAL A 251 17.41 -28.28 -36.24
CA VAL A 251 16.76 -28.92 -35.11
C VAL A 251 16.00 -27.87 -34.27
N GLU A 252 14.74 -28.15 -33.97
CA GLU A 252 13.93 -27.34 -33.06
C GLU A 252 14.27 -27.72 -31.64
N SER A 253 15.30 -27.12 -31.07
CA SER A 253 15.84 -27.40 -29.74
C SER A 253 15.35 -26.41 -28.66
N GLY A 254 14.78 -25.28 -29.07
CA GLY A 254 14.19 -24.34 -28.17
C GLY A 254 12.76 -24.76 -27.78
N VAL A 255 12.42 -24.69 -26.50
CA VAL A 255 11.08 -24.96 -26.00
C VAL A 255 10.53 -23.70 -25.38
N ARG A 256 9.33 -23.30 -25.77
CA ARG A 256 8.62 -22.16 -25.22
C ARG A 256 7.38 -22.64 -24.49
N LEU A 257 7.28 -22.29 -23.22
CA LEU A 257 6.09 -22.52 -22.43
C LEU A 257 5.26 -21.24 -22.41
N ARG A 258 3.97 -21.39 -22.72
CA ARG A 258 2.98 -20.31 -22.60
C ARG A 258 1.91 -20.72 -21.61
N TYR A 259 1.62 -19.82 -20.67
CA TYR A 259 0.53 -19.99 -19.71
C TYR A 259 -0.47 -18.85 -19.89
N GLN A 260 -1.75 -19.18 -20.06
CA GLN A 260 -2.83 -18.21 -20.13
C GLN A 260 -3.47 -18.08 -18.74
N PHE A 261 -3.36 -16.92 -18.13
CA PHE A 261 -4.04 -16.63 -16.86
C PHE A 261 -5.10 -15.56 -17.07
N LYS A 262 -6.19 -15.67 -16.33
CA LYS A 262 -7.24 -14.67 -16.26
C LYS A 262 -7.00 -13.80 -15.04
N ASP A 263 -6.83 -12.50 -15.28
CA ASP A 263 -6.76 -11.54 -14.19
C ASP A 263 -8.12 -11.47 -13.47
N PRO A 264 -8.17 -11.72 -12.16
CA PRO A 264 -9.41 -11.70 -11.39
C PRO A 264 -10.07 -10.32 -11.36
N TYR A 265 -9.30 -9.24 -11.55
CA TYR A 265 -9.81 -7.87 -11.48
C TYR A 265 -10.29 -7.34 -12.82
N THR A 266 -9.50 -7.50 -13.87
CA THR A 266 -9.83 -6.98 -15.20
C THR A 266 -10.62 -7.97 -16.05
N CYS A 267 -10.69 -9.23 -15.64
CA CYS A 267 -11.25 -10.34 -16.42
C CYS A 267 -10.56 -10.55 -17.80
N LEU A 268 -9.43 -9.92 -18.06
CA LEU A 268 -8.66 -10.06 -19.28
C LEU A 268 -7.78 -11.31 -19.21
N LEU A 269 -7.58 -11.94 -20.37
CA LEU A 269 -6.64 -13.05 -20.52
C LEU A 269 -5.27 -12.50 -20.89
N TYR A 270 -4.30 -12.80 -20.05
CA TYR A 270 -2.88 -12.49 -20.28
C TYR A 270 -2.14 -13.76 -20.67
N THR A 271 -1.17 -13.62 -21.57
CA THR A 271 -0.25 -14.71 -21.94
C THR A 271 1.14 -14.34 -21.49
N SER A 272 1.71 -15.16 -20.61
CA SER A 272 3.12 -15.05 -20.23
C SER A 272 3.93 -16.03 -21.06
N ASP A 273 4.93 -15.51 -21.79
CA ASP A 273 5.93 -16.30 -22.49
C ASP A 273 7.18 -16.38 -21.61
N ALA A 274 7.52 -17.58 -21.15
CA ALA A 274 8.84 -17.83 -20.59
C ALA A 274 9.72 -18.36 -21.71
N ALA A 275 10.71 -17.58 -22.09
CA ALA A 275 11.74 -18.00 -23.04
C ALA A 275 13.07 -18.14 -22.28
N ASP A 276 13.72 -19.29 -22.39
CA ASP A 276 15.12 -19.50 -22.00
C ASP A 276 16.07 -19.02 -23.12
#